data_95127751ae138bbe23d5c181b3a9529d
#
_entry.id   95127751ae138bbe23d5c181b3a9529d
#
_cell.length_a   1.000
_cell.length_b   1.000
_cell.length_c   1.000
_cell.angle_alpha   90.00
_cell.angle_beta   90.00
_cell.angle_gamma   90.00
#
_symmetry.space_group_name_H-M   'P 1'
#
loop_
_entity.id
_entity.type
_entity.pdbx_description
1 polymer ?
#
loop_
_entity_poly.entity_id
_entity_poly.type
_entity_poly.pdbx_seq_one_letter_code
_entity_poly.pdbx_strand_id
1 'polypeptide(L)'
;MGLTITLEPSKLTKIREMDARVQSYNVEMTELTGGTFWKPYTPEQVAGTEEFPKPENAQEMMKIIRGMQTKQPAINLYDKKIRTLAKAFGPVIIRISGSWANRTYYDLDNHTNGAVPDGFEFVLTKEQWQGALDFVKEVNGQILLSVANCTGVHENGTGVWMPDQAKVLWDYTEAQGMTIDYAEFMNEPNLLHGMMLPEGYTSEDYGRDHDLFAKWL
;
A
#
# COMPACT_ATOMS: atom_id res chain seq x y z
N MET A 1 -42.06 -18.52 -2.39
CA MET A 1 -41.32 -19.36 -3.35
C MET A 1 -40.00 -18.66 -3.65
N GLY A 2 -38.87 -19.31 -3.40
CA GLY A 2 -37.55 -18.76 -3.77
C GLY A 2 -37.29 -19.01 -5.27
N LEU A 3 -36.72 -18.03 -5.96
CA LEU A 3 -36.21 -18.19 -7.32
C LEU A 3 -34.88 -18.94 -7.26
N THR A 4 -34.80 -20.11 -7.90
CA THR A 4 -33.54 -20.84 -8.06
C THR A 4 -33.04 -20.62 -9.48
N ILE A 5 -31.83 -20.10 -9.62
CA ILE A 5 -31.16 -19.93 -10.91
C ILE A 5 -29.98 -20.89 -10.94
N THR A 6 -29.96 -21.78 -11.93
CA THR A 6 -28.83 -22.68 -12.17
C THR A 6 -27.92 -22.07 -13.24
N LEU A 7 -26.64 -21.86 -12.89
CA LEU A 7 -25.64 -21.41 -13.83
C LEU A 7 -24.86 -22.63 -14.33
N GLU A 8 -24.76 -22.76 -15.64
CA GLU A 8 -23.96 -23.79 -16.31
C GLU A 8 -22.77 -23.10 -17.00
N PRO A 9 -21.59 -23.00 -16.35
CA PRO A 9 -20.45 -22.26 -16.90
C PRO A 9 -20.03 -22.68 -18.32
N SER A 10 -20.18 -23.97 -18.64
CA SER A 10 -19.87 -24.50 -19.97
C SER A 10 -20.78 -23.99 -21.10
N LYS A 11 -21.96 -23.45 -20.75
CA LYS A 11 -22.92 -22.87 -21.70
C LYS A 11 -22.83 -21.35 -21.81
N LEU A 12 -21.99 -20.71 -20.98
CA LEU A 12 -21.80 -19.26 -21.04
C LEU A 12 -20.91 -18.90 -22.23
N THR A 13 -21.25 -17.80 -22.90
CA THR A 13 -20.40 -17.24 -23.95
C THR A 13 -19.12 -16.68 -23.36
N LYS A 14 -17.95 -17.10 -23.86
CA LYS A 14 -16.68 -16.52 -23.49
C LYS A 14 -16.63 -15.07 -23.99
N ILE A 15 -16.56 -14.12 -23.08
CA ILE A 15 -16.52 -12.68 -23.39
C ILE A 15 -15.07 -12.23 -23.64
N ARG A 16 -14.13 -12.72 -22.81
CA ARG A 16 -12.71 -12.39 -22.91
C ARG A 16 -11.87 -13.45 -22.20
N GLU A 17 -10.59 -13.41 -22.46
CA GLU A 17 -9.56 -14.11 -21.68
C GLU A 17 -8.91 -13.11 -20.72
N MET A 18 -8.65 -13.54 -19.51
CA MET A 18 -7.99 -12.72 -18.50
C MET A 18 -6.51 -13.12 -18.41
N ASP A 19 -5.64 -12.13 -18.21
CA ASP A 19 -4.24 -12.40 -17.92
C ASP A 19 -4.12 -13.20 -16.61
N ALA A 20 -3.16 -14.13 -16.57
CA ALA A 20 -2.90 -14.95 -15.38
C ALA A 20 -2.55 -14.11 -14.16
N ARG A 21 -2.01 -12.89 -14.36
CA ARG A 21 -1.70 -11.91 -13.31
C ARG A 21 -2.89 -11.31 -12.60
N VAL A 22 -4.13 -11.59 -13.06
CA VAL A 22 -5.33 -11.23 -12.30
C VAL A 22 -5.31 -11.81 -10.88
N GLN A 23 -4.66 -12.96 -10.70
CA GLN A 23 -4.32 -13.49 -9.39
C GLN A 23 -3.08 -12.77 -8.86
N SER A 24 -3.29 -11.67 -8.20
CA SER A 24 -2.27 -10.80 -7.63
C SER A 24 -2.38 -10.75 -6.10
N TYR A 25 -1.43 -10.13 -5.44
CA TYR A 25 -1.51 -9.89 -4.00
C TYR A 25 -1.08 -8.48 -3.63
N ASN A 26 -1.67 -8.01 -2.54
CA ASN A 26 -1.39 -6.72 -1.94
C ASN A 26 -0.37 -6.90 -0.80
N VAL A 27 0.56 -5.99 -0.73
CA VAL A 27 1.54 -5.84 0.36
C VAL A 27 1.34 -4.44 0.93
N GLU A 28 1.03 -4.35 2.21
CA GLU A 28 0.98 -3.06 2.89
C GLU A 28 2.39 -2.46 2.98
N MET A 29 2.53 -1.14 2.79
CA MET A 29 3.82 -0.47 2.90
C MET A 29 4.49 -0.73 4.25
N THR A 30 3.71 -0.81 5.33
CA THR A 30 4.22 -1.15 6.67
C THR A 30 4.82 -2.55 6.76
N GLU A 31 4.48 -3.47 5.86
CA GLU A 31 5.12 -4.79 5.80
C GLU A 31 6.54 -4.69 5.23
N LEU A 32 6.81 -3.70 4.38
CA LEU A 32 8.16 -3.41 3.90
C LEU A 32 8.99 -2.62 4.91
N THR A 33 8.40 -1.58 5.49
CA THR A 33 9.11 -0.68 6.41
C THR A 33 9.21 -1.24 7.84
N GLY A 34 8.32 -2.15 8.20
CA GLY A 34 7.98 -2.40 9.59
C GLY A 34 7.21 -1.23 10.17
N GLY A 35 6.67 -1.38 11.36
CA GLY A 35 5.90 -0.32 12.02
C GLY A 35 4.72 -0.87 12.79
N THR A 36 3.73 -0.02 13.05
CA THR A 36 2.53 -0.38 13.78
C THR A 36 1.48 -0.92 12.81
N PHE A 37 1.04 -2.15 13.01
CA PHE A 37 0.05 -2.83 12.17
C PHE A 37 -0.92 -3.68 12.99
N TRP A 38 -1.90 -4.30 12.33
CA TRP A 38 -2.94 -5.07 12.99
C TRP A 38 -2.39 -6.26 13.77
N LYS A 39 -2.92 -6.48 14.96
CA LYS A 39 -2.69 -7.72 15.71
C LYS A 39 -3.44 -8.87 15.05
N PRO A 40 -2.91 -10.11 15.13
CA PRO A 40 -3.72 -11.27 14.80
C PRO A 40 -4.92 -11.35 15.74
N TYR A 41 -6.04 -11.84 15.24
CA TYR A 41 -7.20 -12.13 16.06
C TYR A 41 -6.89 -13.22 17.07
N THR A 42 -7.50 -13.13 18.25
CA THR A 42 -7.42 -14.22 19.25
C THR A 42 -8.21 -15.43 18.76
N PRO A 43 -7.94 -16.65 19.27
CA PRO A 43 -8.75 -17.81 18.96
C PRO A 43 -10.25 -17.61 19.28
N GLU A 44 -10.57 -16.88 20.34
CA GLU A 44 -11.92 -16.55 20.77
C GLU A 44 -12.62 -15.61 19.80
N GLN A 45 -11.90 -14.62 19.27
CA GLN A 45 -12.41 -13.70 18.22
C GLN A 45 -12.68 -14.46 16.92
N VAL A 46 -11.77 -15.35 16.52
CA VAL A 46 -11.93 -16.21 15.33
C VAL A 46 -13.12 -17.17 15.51
N ALA A 47 -13.32 -17.71 16.71
CA ALA A 47 -14.43 -18.58 17.04
C ALA A 47 -15.78 -17.84 17.21
N GLY A 48 -15.78 -16.50 17.24
CA GLY A 48 -16.95 -15.67 17.46
C GLY A 48 -17.51 -15.77 18.89
N THR A 49 -16.68 -16.18 19.87
CA THR A 49 -17.06 -16.28 21.29
C THR A 49 -16.67 -15.04 22.08
N GLU A 50 -15.87 -14.16 21.51
CA GLU A 50 -15.53 -12.83 22.03
C GLU A 50 -16.16 -11.77 21.11
N GLU A 51 -16.95 -10.83 21.67
CA GLU A 51 -17.48 -9.71 20.91
C GLU A 51 -16.44 -8.61 20.76
N PHE A 52 -16.37 -7.99 19.57
CA PHE A 52 -15.57 -6.79 19.38
C PHE A 52 -16.20 -5.61 20.12
N PRO A 53 -15.37 -4.71 20.72
CA PRO A 53 -15.86 -3.51 21.35
C PRO A 53 -16.68 -2.66 20.36
N LYS A 54 -17.83 -2.14 20.82
CA LYS A 54 -18.68 -1.24 20.04
C LYS A 54 -18.42 0.19 20.51
N PRO A 55 -17.82 1.05 19.68
CA PRO A 55 -17.51 2.43 20.09
C PRO A 55 -18.79 3.27 20.17
N GLU A 56 -18.89 4.10 21.19
CA GLU A 56 -20.00 5.06 21.37
C GLU A 56 -19.72 6.40 20.65
N ASN A 57 -18.45 6.68 20.36
CA ASN A 57 -18.02 7.93 19.71
C ASN A 57 -16.68 7.75 18.96
N ALA A 58 -16.29 8.79 18.20
CA ALA A 58 -15.08 8.76 17.38
C ALA A 58 -13.78 8.62 18.21
N GLN A 59 -13.71 9.17 19.43
CA GLN A 59 -12.53 9.06 20.29
C GLN A 59 -12.36 7.61 20.78
N GLU A 60 -13.45 6.97 21.15
CA GLU A 60 -13.46 5.58 21.57
C GLU A 60 -13.11 4.65 20.39
N MET A 61 -13.65 4.92 19.21
CA MET A 61 -13.27 4.22 17.98
C MET A 61 -11.76 4.28 17.75
N MET A 62 -11.16 5.47 17.83
CA MET A 62 -9.71 5.62 17.64
C MET A 62 -8.91 4.89 18.71
N LYS A 63 -9.38 4.86 19.96
CA LYS A 63 -8.75 4.09 21.04
C LYS A 63 -8.81 2.59 20.77
N ILE A 64 -9.95 2.08 20.32
CA ILE A 64 -10.12 0.68 19.93
C ILE A 64 -9.18 0.32 18.78
N ILE A 65 -9.16 1.12 17.72
CA ILE A 65 -8.28 0.91 16.54
C ILE A 65 -6.81 0.84 16.98
N ARG A 66 -6.35 1.79 17.80
CA ARG A 66 -4.97 1.77 18.34
C ARG A 66 -4.72 0.53 19.20
N GLY A 67 -5.69 0.11 19.99
CA GLY A 67 -5.61 -1.11 20.80
C GLY A 67 -5.52 -2.40 19.98
N MET A 68 -6.02 -2.38 18.74
CA MET A 68 -5.96 -3.50 17.78
C MET A 68 -4.65 -3.55 16.99
N GLN A 69 -3.72 -2.63 17.23
CA GLN A 69 -2.44 -2.56 16.54
C GLN A 69 -1.28 -2.93 17.46
N THR A 70 -0.19 -3.39 16.88
CA THR A 70 1.08 -3.67 17.55
C THR A 70 2.24 -3.43 16.62
N LYS A 71 3.45 -3.22 17.17
CA LYS A 71 4.65 -3.04 16.36
C LYS A 71 5.02 -4.39 15.71
N GLN A 72 5.18 -4.37 14.39
CA GLN A 72 5.58 -5.49 13.56
C GLN A 72 6.95 -5.20 12.93
N PRO A 73 7.83 -6.20 12.81
CA PRO A 73 9.05 -6.05 12.03
C PRO A 73 8.73 -6.01 10.53
N ALA A 74 9.64 -5.47 9.74
CA ALA A 74 9.60 -5.62 8.29
C ALA A 74 9.68 -7.09 7.88
N ILE A 75 8.97 -7.47 6.81
CA ILE A 75 9.01 -8.84 6.27
C ILE A 75 10.39 -9.10 5.66
N ASN A 76 10.95 -10.28 5.96
CA ASN A 76 12.16 -10.73 5.29
C ASN A 76 11.83 -11.26 3.90
N LEU A 77 11.91 -10.40 2.89
CA LEU A 77 11.65 -10.76 1.49
C LEU A 77 12.71 -11.68 0.85
N TYR A 78 13.80 -11.99 1.58
CA TYR A 78 14.79 -13.00 1.18
C TYR A 78 14.51 -14.39 1.77
N ASP A 79 13.45 -14.53 2.58
CA ASP A 79 13.07 -15.83 3.13
C ASP A 79 12.70 -16.82 2.01
N LYS A 80 13.37 -17.97 2.01
CA LYS A 80 13.22 -19.00 0.95
C LYS A 80 11.81 -19.58 0.90
N LYS A 81 11.16 -19.74 2.05
CA LYS A 81 9.80 -20.29 2.12
C LYS A 81 8.80 -19.33 1.51
N ILE A 82 8.90 -18.04 1.85
CA ILE A 82 8.05 -16.98 1.28
C ILE A 82 8.23 -16.96 -0.24
N ARG A 83 9.47 -16.91 -0.75
CA ARG A 83 9.76 -16.92 -2.19
C ARG A 83 9.24 -18.15 -2.90
N THR A 84 9.39 -19.32 -2.30
CA THR A 84 8.88 -20.59 -2.87
C THR A 84 7.37 -20.59 -2.99
N LEU A 85 6.67 -20.14 -1.93
CA LEU A 85 5.21 -20.05 -1.93
C LEU A 85 4.71 -19.00 -2.93
N ALA A 86 5.33 -17.83 -2.96
CA ALA A 86 4.98 -16.76 -3.89
C ALA A 86 5.16 -17.19 -5.36
N LYS A 87 6.27 -17.89 -5.69
CA LYS A 87 6.47 -18.46 -7.04
C LYS A 87 5.40 -19.45 -7.46
N ALA A 88 4.80 -20.17 -6.51
CA ALA A 88 3.75 -21.13 -6.81
C ALA A 88 2.44 -20.49 -7.33
N PHE A 89 2.24 -19.19 -7.09
CA PHE A 89 1.12 -18.44 -7.67
C PHE A 89 1.32 -18.14 -9.16
N GLY A 90 2.54 -18.27 -9.68
CA GLY A 90 2.88 -17.88 -11.04
C GLY A 90 3.15 -16.37 -11.18
N PRO A 91 3.14 -15.83 -12.42
CA PRO A 91 3.32 -14.41 -12.64
C PRO A 91 2.17 -13.62 -12.02
N VAL A 92 2.50 -12.57 -11.26
CA VAL A 92 1.56 -11.80 -10.44
C VAL A 92 1.79 -10.29 -10.57
N ILE A 93 0.77 -9.49 -10.22
CA ILE A 93 0.95 -8.08 -9.90
C ILE A 93 1.07 -7.97 -8.39
N ILE A 94 2.10 -7.30 -7.90
CA ILE A 94 2.33 -7.04 -6.49
C ILE A 94 1.97 -5.58 -6.25
N ARG A 95 0.86 -5.34 -5.55
CA ARG A 95 0.44 -4.01 -5.16
C ARG A 95 1.07 -3.66 -3.82
N ILE A 96 1.95 -2.66 -3.82
CA ILE A 96 2.58 -2.09 -2.63
C ILE A 96 1.84 -0.80 -2.31
N SER A 97 1.05 -0.80 -1.23
CA SER A 97 0.06 0.23 -0.97
C SER A 97 -0.29 0.32 0.53
N GLY A 98 -1.53 0.69 0.82
CA GLY A 98 -2.07 0.87 2.16
C GLY A 98 -1.93 2.30 2.69
N SER A 99 -2.62 2.60 3.78
CA SER A 99 -2.63 3.94 4.37
C SER A 99 -1.24 4.41 4.84
N TRP A 100 -0.30 3.49 5.08
CA TRP A 100 1.09 3.81 5.40
C TRP A 100 1.85 4.34 4.18
N ALA A 101 1.57 3.84 2.98
CA ALA A 101 2.18 4.34 1.73
C ALA A 101 1.94 5.84 1.56
N ASN A 102 0.74 6.32 1.90
CA ASN A 102 0.39 7.74 1.79
C ASN A 102 1.31 8.67 2.61
N ARG A 103 2.03 8.15 3.61
CA ARG A 103 2.82 8.94 4.59
C ARG A 103 4.27 8.49 4.70
N THR A 104 4.76 7.75 3.70
CA THR A 104 6.11 7.17 3.69
C THR A 104 7.06 8.05 2.89
N TYR A 105 8.17 8.42 3.51
CA TYR A 105 9.33 9.05 2.88
C TYR A 105 10.21 7.98 2.23
N TYR A 106 10.74 8.23 1.04
CA TYR A 106 11.62 7.30 0.32
C TYR A 106 13.09 7.74 0.47
N ASP A 107 13.81 7.10 1.40
CA ASP A 107 15.22 7.39 1.72
C ASP A 107 16.16 6.40 1.00
N LEU A 108 16.27 6.57 -0.34
CA LEU A 108 17.05 5.64 -1.16
C LEU A 108 18.54 5.98 -1.25
N ASP A 109 18.97 7.05 -0.65
CA ASP A 109 20.38 7.45 -0.50
C ASP A 109 20.89 7.38 0.96
N ASN A 110 20.02 6.95 1.88
CA ASN A 110 20.29 6.75 3.31
C ASN A 110 20.73 8.04 4.05
N HIS A 111 20.30 9.22 3.58
CA HIS A 111 20.71 10.48 4.18
C HIS A 111 20.00 10.78 5.50
N THR A 112 18.79 10.23 5.73
CA THR A 112 18.04 10.45 6.97
C THR A 112 18.57 9.63 8.14
N ASN A 113 19.37 8.60 7.88
CA ASN A 113 19.81 7.61 8.89
C ASN A 113 18.63 7.01 9.69
N GLY A 114 17.47 6.85 9.04
CA GLY A 114 16.23 6.33 9.63
C GLY A 114 15.41 7.36 10.42
N ALA A 115 15.83 8.62 10.46
CA ALA A 115 15.00 9.69 11.00
C ALA A 115 13.84 9.99 10.03
N VAL A 116 12.66 10.22 10.57
CA VAL A 116 11.48 10.58 9.77
C VAL A 116 11.49 12.08 9.51
N PRO A 117 11.52 12.54 8.24
CA PRO A 117 11.44 13.96 7.93
C PRO A 117 10.07 14.56 8.27
N ASP A 118 10.04 15.87 8.49
CA ASP A 118 8.80 16.61 8.72
C ASP A 118 7.80 16.37 7.57
N GLY A 119 6.53 16.23 7.93
CA GLY A 119 5.44 15.98 6.99
C GLY A 119 5.26 14.52 6.58
N PHE A 120 6.09 13.60 7.10
CA PHE A 120 5.99 12.15 6.92
C PHE A 120 5.83 11.45 8.27
N GLU A 121 5.47 10.16 8.23
CA GLU A 121 5.34 9.33 9.44
C GLU A 121 6.25 8.10 9.40
N PHE A 122 6.65 7.66 8.21
CA PHE A 122 7.46 6.47 7.98
C PHE A 122 8.60 6.75 7.01
N VAL A 123 9.60 5.86 7.03
CA VAL A 123 10.71 5.88 6.08
C VAL A 123 10.82 4.50 5.42
N LEU A 124 10.88 4.48 4.10
CA LEU A 124 11.27 3.32 3.31
C LEU A 124 12.75 3.47 2.95
N THR A 125 13.59 2.59 3.47
CA THR A 125 15.03 2.64 3.19
C THR A 125 15.38 2.00 1.85
N LYS A 126 16.57 2.30 1.37
CA LYS A 126 17.15 1.71 0.16
C LYS A 126 17.15 0.18 0.23
N GLU A 127 17.56 -0.39 1.36
CA GLU A 127 17.67 -1.84 1.56
C GLU A 127 16.30 -2.51 1.50
N GLN A 128 15.27 -1.85 2.06
CA GLN A 128 13.89 -2.35 2.05
C GLN A 128 13.32 -2.34 0.62
N TRP A 129 13.54 -1.23 -0.12
CA TRP A 129 13.06 -1.15 -1.49
C TRP A 129 13.81 -2.11 -2.41
N GLN A 130 15.14 -2.24 -2.29
CA GLN A 130 15.92 -3.23 -3.03
C GLN A 130 15.42 -4.65 -2.74
N GLY A 131 15.11 -4.97 -1.49
CA GLY A 131 14.52 -6.26 -1.12
C GLY A 131 13.18 -6.53 -1.82
N ALA A 132 12.34 -5.49 -1.97
CA ALA A 132 11.09 -5.58 -2.72
C ALA A 132 11.33 -5.83 -4.22
N LEU A 133 12.26 -5.09 -4.83
CA LEU A 133 12.63 -5.29 -6.24
C LEU A 133 13.18 -6.69 -6.51
N ASP A 134 14.08 -7.18 -5.67
CA ASP A 134 14.64 -8.53 -5.77
C ASP A 134 13.57 -9.61 -5.61
N PHE A 135 12.58 -9.37 -4.74
CA PHE A 135 11.45 -10.28 -4.56
C PHE A 135 10.55 -10.28 -5.80
N VAL A 136 10.18 -9.12 -6.33
CA VAL A 136 9.34 -8.98 -7.54
C VAL A 136 10.02 -9.71 -8.72
N LYS A 137 11.31 -9.48 -8.92
CA LYS A 137 12.10 -10.14 -9.97
C LYS A 137 12.12 -11.66 -9.81
N GLU A 138 12.30 -12.13 -8.56
CA GLU A 138 12.36 -13.56 -8.24
C GLU A 138 11.05 -14.30 -8.55
N VAL A 139 9.90 -13.64 -8.38
CA VAL A 139 8.58 -14.24 -8.63
C VAL A 139 8.02 -13.93 -10.02
N ASN A 140 8.81 -13.32 -10.90
CA ASN A 140 8.37 -12.85 -12.22
C ASN A 140 7.13 -11.94 -12.13
N GLY A 141 7.16 -11.02 -11.14
CA GLY A 141 6.08 -10.12 -10.84
C GLY A 141 6.16 -8.80 -11.62
N GLN A 142 5.07 -8.03 -11.53
CA GLN A 142 4.97 -6.62 -11.90
C GLN A 142 4.64 -5.79 -10.67
N ILE A 143 5.01 -4.52 -10.67
CA ILE A 143 4.80 -3.62 -9.54
C ILE A 143 3.60 -2.72 -9.81
N LEU A 144 2.66 -2.68 -8.85
CA LEU A 144 1.68 -1.60 -8.71
C LEU A 144 2.00 -0.86 -7.41
N LEU A 145 2.16 0.45 -7.46
CA LEU A 145 2.58 1.27 -6.34
C LEU A 145 1.58 2.39 -6.04
N SER A 146 1.24 2.58 -4.76
CA SER A 146 0.62 3.83 -4.28
C SER A 146 1.70 4.81 -3.85
N VAL A 147 1.64 6.04 -4.34
CA VAL A 147 2.60 7.08 -3.94
C VAL A 147 2.16 7.79 -2.65
N ALA A 148 3.10 8.49 -2.03
CA ALA A 148 2.81 9.32 -0.87
C ALA A 148 1.93 10.53 -1.27
N ASN A 149 0.93 10.82 -0.43
CA ASN A 149 0.13 12.04 -0.45
C ASN A 149 -0.10 12.51 0.99
N CYS A 150 0.84 13.29 1.49
CA CYS A 150 0.83 13.89 2.83
C CYS A 150 1.51 15.25 2.78
N THR A 151 1.48 16.02 3.85
CA THR A 151 2.06 17.38 3.89
C THR A 151 3.50 17.45 3.39
N GLY A 152 4.29 16.38 3.59
CA GLY A 152 5.69 16.31 3.15
C GLY A 152 5.91 16.29 1.64
N VAL A 153 4.89 15.98 0.84
CA VAL A 153 4.94 15.99 -0.63
C VAL A 153 4.16 17.14 -1.26
N HIS A 154 3.68 18.08 -0.46
CA HIS A 154 3.01 19.29 -0.94
C HIS A 154 3.94 20.49 -0.91
N GLU A 155 3.83 21.36 -1.90
CA GLU A 155 4.59 22.61 -1.97
C GLU A 155 4.39 23.42 -0.68
N ASN A 156 5.48 23.70 0.04
CA ASN A 156 5.47 24.36 1.35
C ASN A 156 4.52 23.71 2.39
N GLY A 157 4.21 22.41 2.23
CA GLY A 157 3.33 21.65 3.14
C GLY A 157 1.83 21.90 2.98
N THR A 158 1.42 22.85 2.15
CA THR A 158 0.02 23.28 1.99
C THR A 158 -0.42 23.51 0.55
N GLY A 159 0.54 23.55 -0.39
CA GLY A 159 0.30 23.78 -1.80
C GLY A 159 -0.14 22.53 -2.57
N VAL A 160 0.23 22.48 -3.83
CA VAL A 160 -0.07 21.33 -4.71
C VAL A 160 0.88 20.17 -4.44
N TRP A 161 0.46 18.98 -4.81
CA TRP A 161 1.30 17.80 -4.78
C TRP A 161 2.52 17.93 -5.70
N MET A 162 3.68 17.48 -5.24
CA MET A 162 4.97 17.54 -5.94
C MET A 162 5.51 16.13 -6.20
N PRO A 163 6.04 15.84 -7.40
CA PRO A 163 6.50 14.51 -7.79
C PRO A 163 7.86 14.09 -7.21
N ASP A 164 8.58 14.99 -6.52
CA ASP A 164 9.99 14.79 -6.17
C ASP A 164 10.23 13.48 -5.41
N GLN A 165 9.39 13.16 -4.44
CA GLN A 165 9.51 11.91 -3.69
C GLN A 165 9.18 10.68 -4.55
N ALA A 166 8.12 10.75 -5.34
CA ALA A 166 7.79 9.67 -6.26
C ALA A 166 8.93 9.45 -7.26
N LYS A 167 9.50 10.53 -7.80
CA LYS A 167 10.62 10.47 -8.73
C LYS A 167 11.83 9.74 -8.18
N VAL A 168 12.18 9.92 -6.91
CA VAL A 168 13.29 9.18 -6.26
C VAL A 168 13.09 7.68 -6.39
N LEU A 169 11.85 7.20 -6.19
CA LEU A 169 11.54 5.78 -6.26
C LEU A 169 11.57 5.25 -7.70
N TRP A 170 11.04 6.02 -8.67
CA TRP A 170 11.09 5.69 -10.09
C TRP A 170 12.51 5.63 -10.60
N ASP A 171 13.31 6.68 -10.40
CA ASP A 171 14.70 6.76 -10.84
C ASP A 171 15.54 5.59 -10.31
N TYR A 172 15.38 5.26 -9.02
CA TYR A 172 16.08 4.13 -8.43
C TYR A 172 15.67 2.81 -9.04
N THR A 173 14.36 2.59 -9.22
CA THR A 173 13.82 1.34 -9.80
C THR A 173 14.32 1.13 -11.24
N GLU A 174 14.31 2.17 -12.06
CA GLU A 174 14.85 2.16 -13.42
C GLU A 174 16.37 1.88 -13.43
N ALA A 175 17.12 2.48 -12.51
CA ALA A 175 18.56 2.24 -12.37
C ALA A 175 18.87 0.78 -11.99
N GLN A 176 17.92 0.04 -11.38
CA GLN A 176 18.03 -1.39 -11.14
C GLN A 176 17.56 -2.26 -12.36
N GLY A 177 17.23 -1.63 -13.48
CA GLY A 177 16.73 -2.30 -14.69
C GLY A 177 15.32 -2.87 -14.53
N MET A 178 14.50 -2.26 -13.68
CA MET A 178 13.10 -2.62 -13.44
C MET A 178 12.19 -1.42 -13.70
N THR A 179 10.89 -1.66 -13.75
CA THR A 179 9.87 -0.63 -13.92
C THR A 179 8.82 -0.71 -12.82
N ILE A 180 8.18 0.40 -12.50
CA ILE A 180 6.91 0.43 -11.81
C ILE A 180 5.85 0.37 -12.91
N ASP A 181 5.17 -0.78 -13.03
CA ASP A 181 4.30 -1.09 -14.17
C ASP A 181 2.94 -0.39 -14.06
N TYR A 182 2.48 -0.16 -12.85
CA TYR A 182 1.21 0.50 -12.54
C TYR A 182 1.38 1.42 -11.34
N ALA A 183 0.63 2.50 -11.32
CA ALA A 183 0.65 3.44 -10.21
C ALA A 183 -0.77 3.92 -9.85
N GLU A 184 -0.98 4.18 -8.57
CA GLU A 184 -2.15 4.86 -8.05
C GLU A 184 -1.72 6.06 -7.19
N PHE A 185 -2.50 7.14 -7.23
CA PHE A 185 -2.12 8.40 -6.60
C PHE A 185 -2.06 8.28 -5.07
N MET A 186 -3.02 7.61 -4.45
CA MET A 186 -2.99 7.30 -3.02
C MET A 186 -3.95 6.15 -2.69
N ASN A 187 -3.68 5.48 -1.58
CA ASN A 187 -4.60 4.49 -1.03
C ASN A 187 -5.79 5.18 -0.35
N GLU A 188 -7.01 4.67 -0.56
CA GLU A 188 -8.24 5.07 0.13
C GLU A 188 -8.50 6.59 0.16
N PRO A 189 -8.64 7.26 -1.00
CA PRO A 189 -8.82 8.71 -1.05
C PRO A 189 -10.13 9.20 -0.41
N ASN A 190 -11.03 8.30 -0.07
CA ASN A 190 -12.26 8.57 0.70
C ASN A 190 -12.02 8.69 2.22
N LEU A 191 -10.83 8.32 2.71
CA LEU A 191 -10.45 8.37 4.13
C LEU A 191 -9.41 9.49 4.38
N LEU A 192 -9.80 10.74 4.14
CA LEU A 192 -8.88 11.88 4.23
C LEU A 192 -8.43 12.17 5.68
N HIS A 193 -9.25 11.83 6.68
CA HIS A 193 -8.93 12.11 8.09
C HIS A 193 -7.79 11.22 8.60
N GLY A 194 -6.77 11.85 9.20
CA GLY A 194 -5.63 11.16 9.79
C GLY A 194 -4.55 10.72 8.80
N MET A 195 -4.62 11.17 7.54
CA MET A 195 -3.63 10.85 6.50
C MET A 195 -2.50 11.86 6.42
N MET A 196 -2.39 12.81 7.36
CA MET A 196 -1.40 13.90 7.34
C MET A 196 -1.49 14.77 6.08
N LEU A 197 -2.67 14.89 5.49
CA LEU A 197 -2.92 15.81 4.38
C LEU A 197 -2.85 17.27 4.84
N PRO A 198 -2.63 18.24 3.94
CA PRO A 198 -2.73 19.64 4.25
C PRO A 198 -4.05 20.00 4.96
N GLU A 199 -4.00 20.97 5.86
CA GLU A 199 -5.21 21.43 6.56
C GLU A 199 -6.27 21.91 5.57
N GLY A 200 -7.49 21.43 5.73
CA GLY A 200 -8.62 21.77 4.86
C GLY A 200 -8.58 21.10 3.47
N TYR A 201 -7.76 20.07 3.27
CA TYR A 201 -7.68 19.34 1.99
C TYR A 201 -9.04 18.75 1.61
N THR A 202 -9.50 19.06 0.39
CA THR A 202 -10.83 18.74 -0.13
C THR A 202 -10.77 17.71 -1.25
N SER A 203 -11.94 17.29 -1.75
CA SER A 203 -12.06 16.45 -2.95
C SER A 203 -11.60 17.18 -4.21
N GLU A 204 -11.76 18.49 -4.27
CA GLU A 204 -11.27 19.34 -5.39
C GLU A 204 -9.74 19.40 -5.39
N ASP A 205 -9.11 19.52 -4.21
CA ASP A 205 -7.65 19.44 -4.07
C ASP A 205 -7.13 18.07 -4.51
N TYR A 206 -7.80 17.00 -4.08
CA TYR A 206 -7.47 15.64 -4.53
C TYR A 206 -7.56 15.52 -6.06
N GLY A 207 -8.62 16.03 -6.68
CA GLY A 207 -8.78 15.98 -8.15
C GLY A 207 -7.67 16.72 -8.87
N ARG A 208 -7.32 17.93 -8.41
CA ARG A 208 -6.21 18.74 -8.93
C ARG A 208 -4.87 17.97 -8.84
N ASP A 209 -4.58 17.41 -7.67
CA ASP A 209 -3.30 16.74 -7.39
C ASP A 209 -3.20 15.39 -8.12
N HIS A 210 -4.33 14.68 -8.27
CA HIS A 210 -4.41 13.50 -9.14
C HIS A 210 -4.12 13.84 -10.60
N ASP A 211 -4.61 14.97 -11.10
CA ASP A 211 -4.31 15.42 -12.46
C ASP A 211 -2.82 15.78 -12.63
N LEU A 212 -2.18 16.34 -11.61
CA LEU A 212 -0.73 16.59 -11.60
C LEU A 212 0.06 15.29 -11.63
N PHE A 213 -0.34 14.33 -10.80
CA PHE A 213 0.24 12.99 -10.78
C PHE A 213 0.10 12.28 -12.14
N ALA A 214 -1.10 12.29 -12.73
CA ALA A 214 -1.36 11.65 -14.02
C ALA A 214 -0.59 12.31 -15.20
N LYS A 215 -0.29 13.61 -15.10
CA LYS A 215 0.56 14.30 -16.10
C LYS A 215 2.04 14.03 -15.92
N TRP A 216 2.45 13.77 -14.68
CA TRP A 216 3.84 13.46 -14.36
C TRP A 216 4.22 12.05 -14.80
N LEU A 217 3.32 11.05 -14.67
CA LEU A 217 3.49 9.68 -15.19
C LEU A 217 3.59 9.64 -16.71
#